data_8d8f84a4b5b75455f61cd9b22c6b2b7c
#
_entry.id   8d8f84a4b5b75455f61cd9b22c6b2b7c
#
_cell.length_a   1.000
_cell.length_b   1.000
_cell.length_c   1.000
_cell.angle_alpha   90.00
_cell.angle_beta   90.00
_cell.angle_gamma   90.00
#
_symmetry.space_group_name_H-M   'P 1'
#
loop_
_entity.id
_entity.type
_entity.pdbx_description
1 polymer ?
#
loop_
_entity_poly.entity_id
_entity_poly.type
_entity_poly.pdbx_seq_one_letter_code
_entity_poly.pdbx_strand_id
1 'polypeptide(L)'
;MSGVDFASVHIFFLDSGSMPVTIASYPEGTGESFSFTALCLRGTYSRIVTNRLRIGFTGKFIREGALNAYMQTVAFDIGSHFDTGLFGFKLGMSINNLGPESKYDGEDLEFECPDTTPTDQCQKIAEFWSLPMTFRLGFSNDIVGPDSYFLKSENHKIMLAFDAISPIDYVLYGTVGMEYSFRDMFFVRGGTHINHDTADFSVGMGAKIGIKDYKLGLDYAYVNYGMLDYTHQFGLNFEF
;
A
#
# COMPACT_ATOMS: atom_id res chain seq x y z
N MET A 1 -30.60 3.64 14.09
CA MET A 1 -29.93 4.39 13.03
C MET A 1 -29.28 3.37 12.12
N SER A 2 -29.66 3.28 10.85
CA SER A 2 -28.97 2.43 9.88
C SER A 2 -27.59 3.02 9.66
N GLY A 3 -26.53 2.23 9.92
CA GLY A 3 -25.16 2.64 9.64
C GLY A 3 -25.03 2.93 8.14
N VAL A 4 -24.22 3.92 7.79
CA VAL A 4 -23.87 4.17 6.38
C VAL A 4 -22.73 3.21 6.04
N ASP A 5 -22.92 2.46 4.96
CA ASP A 5 -21.97 1.47 4.47
C ASP A 5 -21.22 2.03 3.25
N PHE A 6 -19.93 1.73 3.16
CA PHE A 6 -19.08 2.13 2.05
C PHE A 6 -18.39 0.89 1.49
N ALA A 7 -18.28 0.82 0.17
CA ALA A 7 -17.50 -0.19 -0.52
C ALA A 7 -16.54 0.47 -1.51
N SER A 8 -15.35 -0.10 -1.67
CA SER A 8 -14.38 0.35 -2.66
C SER A 8 -13.59 -0.81 -3.24
N VAL A 9 -13.12 -0.63 -4.47
CA VAL A 9 -12.22 -1.56 -5.15
C VAL A 9 -10.98 -0.78 -5.55
N HIS A 10 -9.79 -1.37 -5.29
CA HIS A 10 -8.51 -0.80 -5.68
C HIS A 10 -7.70 -1.82 -6.45
N ILE A 11 -7.00 -1.34 -7.46
CA ILE A 11 -6.04 -2.12 -8.24
C ILE A 11 -4.69 -1.42 -8.08
N PHE A 12 -3.70 -2.18 -7.65
CA PHE A 12 -2.30 -1.75 -7.62
C PHE A 12 -1.51 -2.61 -8.58
N PHE A 13 -0.76 -1.97 -9.46
CA PHE A 13 0.15 -2.63 -10.39
C PHE A 13 1.52 -1.97 -10.30
N LEU A 14 2.55 -2.78 -10.22
CA LEU A 14 3.94 -2.37 -10.22
C LEU A 14 4.67 -3.14 -11.32
N ASP A 15 5.52 -2.46 -12.06
CA ASP A 15 6.46 -3.00 -13.02
C ASP A 15 7.84 -2.40 -12.77
N SER A 16 8.86 -3.22 -12.62
CA SER A 16 10.23 -2.76 -12.38
C SER A 16 10.91 -2.16 -13.60
N GLY A 17 10.26 -2.27 -14.75
CA GLY A 17 10.91 -2.04 -16.04
C GLY A 17 11.84 -3.19 -16.43
N SER A 18 12.38 -3.09 -17.63
CA SER A 18 13.26 -4.13 -18.23
C SER A 18 14.63 -4.12 -17.56
N MET A 19 15.03 -5.28 -17.05
CA MET A 19 16.36 -5.55 -16.47
C MET A 19 17.09 -6.60 -17.30
N PRO A 20 18.40 -6.45 -17.58
CA PRO A 20 19.16 -7.45 -18.32
C PRO A 20 19.37 -8.72 -17.48
N VAL A 21 19.22 -9.88 -18.11
CA VAL A 21 19.62 -11.15 -17.50
C VAL A 21 21.14 -11.25 -17.51
N THR A 22 21.75 -11.36 -16.33
CA THR A 22 23.20 -11.51 -16.16
C THR A 22 23.55 -12.86 -15.56
N ILE A 23 24.62 -13.48 -16.04
CA ILE A 23 25.20 -14.72 -15.49
C ILE A 23 26.69 -14.52 -15.29
N ALA A 24 27.31 -15.39 -14.51
CA ALA A 24 28.75 -15.29 -14.22
C ALA A 24 29.64 -15.25 -15.47
N SER A 25 29.22 -15.91 -16.57
CA SER A 25 29.95 -15.93 -17.85
C SER A 25 29.65 -14.69 -18.71
N TYR A 26 28.58 -13.98 -18.48
CA TYR A 26 28.15 -12.78 -19.21
C TYR A 26 27.67 -11.71 -18.22
N PRO A 27 28.60 -11.03 -17.50
CA PRO A 27 28.24 -10.03 -16.50
C PRO A 27 27.61 -8.76 -17.10
N GLU A 28 27.87 -8.47 -18.37
CA GLU A 28 27.28 -7.34 -19.11
C GLU A 28 25.86 -7.65 -19.65
N GLY A 29 25.40 -8.90 -19.51
CA GLY A 29 24.08 -9.36 -19.93
C GLY A 29 24.15 -10.46 -20.99
N THR A 30 23.18 -11.36 -20.95
CA THR A 30 23.03 -12.46 -21.94
C THR A 30 22.37 -12.01 -23.23
N GLY A 31 21.86 -10.78 -23.32
CA GLY A 31 21.02 -10.27 -24.38
C GLY A 31 19.52 -10.49 -24.13
N GLU A 32 19.17 -11.23 -23.11
CA GLU A 32 17.79 -11.38 -22.63
C GLU A 32 17.47 -10.34 -21.55
N SER A 33 16.20 -10.03 -21.40
CA SER A 33 15.72 -9.12 -20.34
C SER A 33 14.48 -9.69 -19.66
N PHE A 34 14.28 -9.29 -18.44
CA PHE A 34 13.10 -9.61 -17.65
C PHE A 34 12.58 -8.39 -16.90
N SER A 35 11.34 -8.45 -16.42
CA SER A 35 10.80 -7.48 -15.47
C SER A 35 10.17 -8.22 -14.29
N PHE A 36 10.22 -7.58 -13.13
CA PHE A 36 9.44 -8.00 -11.98
C PHE A 36 8.09 -7.25 -12.01
N THR A 37 7.00 -7.99 -11.87
CA THR A 37 5.66 -7.42 -11.85
C THR A 37 4.94 -7.80 -10.57
N ALA A 38 4.15 -6.86 -10.02
CA ALA A 38 3.27 -7.14 -8.90
C ALA A 38 1.88 -6.56 -9.16
N LEU A 39 0.86 -7.37 -8.91
CA LEU A 39 -0.55 -7.01 -9.00
C LEU A 39 -1.22 -7.25 -7.66
N CYS A 40 -1.92 -6.25 -7.14
CA CYS A 40 -2.76 -6.40 -5.97
C CYS A 40 -4.18 -5.87 -6.26
N LEU A 41 -5.15 -6.76 -6.18
CA LEU A 41 -6.58 -6.40 -6.23
C LEU A 41 -7.12 -6.35 -4.81
N ARG A 42 -7.77 -5.24 -4.43
CA ARG A 42 -8.32 -5.04 -3.09
C ARG A 42 -9.79 -4.67 -3.17
N GLY A 43 -10.61 -5.36 -2.37
CA GLY A 43 -12.00 -5.00 -2.12
C GLY A 43 -12.16 -4.61 -0.65
N THR A 44 -12.64 -3.40 -0.38
CA THR A 44 -12.83 -2.88 0.97
C THR A 44 -14.29 -2.62 1.24
N TYR A 45 -14.75 -3.05 2.41
CA TYR A 45 -16.04 -2.70 2.98
C TYR A 45 -15.83 -2.02 4.31
N SER A 46 -16.53 -0.91 4.54
CA SER A 46 -16.50 -0.21 5.82
C SER A 46 -17.88 0.28 6.24
N ARG A 47 -18.08 0.33 7.54
CA ARG A 47 -19.35 0.71 8.17
C ARG A 47 -19.17 1.69 9.31
N ILE A 48 -20.04 2.67 9.39
CA ILE A 48 -20.19 3.54 10.55
C ILE A 48 -20.99 2.78 11.62
N VAL A 49 -20.29 2.33 12.67
CA VAL A 49 -20.90 1.56 13.78
C VAL A 49 -21.56 2.51 14.79
N THR A 50 -20.89 3.61 15.10
CA THR A 50 -21.43 4.68 15.97
C THR A 50 -21.04 6.04 15.37
N ASN A 51 -21.58 7.13 15.92
CA ASN A 51 -21.24 8.49 15.48
C ASN A 51 -19.73 8.80 15.54
N ARG A 52 -18.95 7.97 16.25
CA ARG A 52 -17.51 8.18 16.47
C ARG A 52 -16.65 7.00 15.99
N LEU A 53 -17.25 5.85 15.72
CA LEU A 53 -16.49 4.63 15.36
C LEU A 53 -16.88 4.13 13.98
N ARG A 54 -15.88 3.97 13.13
CA ARG A 54 -15.95 3.30 11.84
C ARG A 54 -15.06 2.08 11.85
N ILE A 55 -15.50 1.00 11.26
CA ILE A 55 -14.74 -0.25 11.12
C ILE A 55 -14.70 -0.60 9.65
N GLY A 56 -13.55 -1.06 9.18
CA GLY A 56 -13.33 -1.50 7.81
C GLY A 56 -12.67 -2.86 7.74
N PHE A 57 -13.00 -3.58 6.70
CA PHE A 57 -12.41 -4.85 6.34
C PHE A 57 -12.02 -4.81 4.86
N THR A 58 -10.83 -5.31 4.52
CA THR A 58 -10.32 -5.39 3.15
C THR A 58 -9.89 -6.82 2.84
N GLY A 59 -10.38 -7.38 1.75
CA GLY A 59 -9.83 -8.58 1.14
C GLY A 59 -8.88 -8.21 0.00
N LYS A 60 -7.77 -8.93 -0.11
CA LYS A 60 -6.73 -8.72 -1.11
C LYS A 60 -6.43 -10.01 -1.86
N PHE A 61 -6.21 -9.91 -3.15
CA PHE A 61 -5.54 -10.90 -3.96
C PHE A 61 -4.23 -10.31 -4.44
N ILE A 62 -3.13 -11.00 -4.19
CA ILE A 62 -1.77 -10.55 -4.47
C ILE A 62 -1.13 -11.57 -5.41
N ARG A 63 -0.54 -11.08 -6.49
CA ARG A 63 0.31 -11.87 -7.39
C ARG A 63 1.54 -11.05 -7.73
N GLU A 64 2.70 -11.66 -7.56
CA GLU A 64 3.97 -11.05 -7.94
C GLU A 64 4.91 -12.10 -8.50
N GLY A 65 5.86 -11.67 -9.35
CA GLY A 65 6.83 -12.57 -9.93
C GLY A 65 7.68 -11.95 -10.99
N ALA A 66 8.65 -12.73 -11.42
CA ALA A 66 9.54 -12.43 -12.55
C ALA A 66 9.68 -13.67 -13.41
N LEU A 67 9.72 -13.49 -14.74
CA LEU A 67 9.76 -14.60 -15.69
C LEU A 67 8.59 -15.57 -15.44
N ASN A 68 8.88 -16.88 -15.28
CA ASN A 68 7.90 -17.94 -15.00
C ASN A 68 7.87 -18.34 -13.51
N ALA A 69 8.60 -17.60 -12.62
CA ALA A 69 8.52 -17.77 -11.18
C ALA A 69 7.58 -16.72 -10.58
N TYR A 70 6.51 -17.16 -9.92
CA TYR A 70 5.50 -16.27 -9.34
C TYR A 70 5.01 -16.76 -7.98
N MET A 71 4.58 -15.85 -7.17
CA MET A 71 3.82 -16.07 -5.94
C MET A 71 2.42 -15.51 -6.10
N GLN A 72 1.42 -16.22 -5.60
CA GLN A 72 0.07 -15.70 -5.48
C GLN A 72 -0.55 -16.09 -4.15
N THR A 73 -1.26 -15.15 -3.54
CA THR A 73 -1.82 -15.34 -2.22
C THR A 73 -3.02 -14.42 -1.97
N VAL A 74 -3.71 -14.68 -0.87
CA VAL A 74 -4.79 -13.81 -0.37
C VAL A 74 -4.39 -13.23 0.98
N ALA A 75 -4.83 -12.00 1.24
CA ALA A 75 -4.61 -11.35 2.52
C ALA A 75 -5.84 -10.55 2.93
N PHE A 76 -5.91 -10.25 4.21
CA PHE A 76 -7.00 -9.48 4.80
C PHE A 76 -6.43 -8.34 5.64
N ASP A 77 -7.14 -7.20 5.62
CA ASP A 77 -6.86 -6.10 6.54
C ASP A 77 -8.11 -5.83 7.38
N ILE A 78 -7.87 -5.44 8.62
CA ILE A 78 -8.93 -4.97 9.54
C ILE A 78 -8.49 -3.62 10.06
N GLY A 79 -9.37 -2.64 10.02
CA GLY A 79 -9.07 -1.31 10.52
C GLY A 79 -10.24 -0.67 11.25
N SER A 80 -9.92 0.28 12.10
CA SER A 80 -10.88 1.13 12.78
C SER A 80 -10.44 2.58 12.75
N HIS A 81 -11.42 3.47 12.73
CA HIS A 81 -11.24 4.90 12.85
C HIS A 81 -12.17 5.42 13.93
N PHE A 82 -11.60 6.06 14.93
CA PHE A 82 -12.31 6.55 16.09
C PHE A 82 -12.13 8.06 16.26
N ASP A 83 -13.23 8.79 16.31
CA ASP A 83 -13.24 10.19 16.69
C ASP A 83 -13.23 10.28 18.21
N THR A 84 -12.15 10.81 18.77
CA THR A 84 -12.01 10.91 20.23
C THR A 84 -13.00 11.91 20.85
N GLY A 85 -13.50 12.85 20.06
CA GLY A 85 -14.30 13.99 20.51
C GLY A 85 -13.50 15.04 21.32
N LEU A 86 -12.18 14.89 21.41
CA LEU A 86 -11.29 15.80 22.13
C LEU A 86 -10.50 16.62 21.10
N PHE A 87 -10.71 17.91 21.03
CA PHE A 87 -9.99 18.86 20.17
C PHE A 87 -9.91 18.47 18.68
N GLY A 88 -10.83 17.62 18.20
CA GLY A 88 -10.84 17.14 16.82
C GLY A 88 -9.83 16.01 16.52
N PHE A 89 -9.18 15.43 17.53
CA PHE A 89 -8.28 14.29 17.34
C PHE A 89 -9.05 13.04 16.92
N LYS A 90 -8.49 12.37 15.91
CA LYS A 90 -8.95 11.09 15.37
C LYS A 90 -7.87 10.04 15.59
N LEU A 91 -8.28 8.84 15.99
CA LEU A 91 -7.42 7.69 16.20
C LEU A 91 -7.73 6.65 15.12
N GLY A 92 -6.70 6.17 14.45
CA GLY A 92 -6.76 5.09 13.50
C GLY A 92 -5.97 3.89 14.01
N MET A 93 -6.51 2.68 13.84
CA MET A 93 -5.79 1.43 14.10
C MET A 93 -6.04 0.48 12.94
N SER A 94 -5.00 -0.23 12.51
CA SER A 94 -5.16 -1.30 11.53
C SER A 94 -4.16 -2.43 11.72
N ILE A 95 -4.59 -3.62 11.34
CA ILE A 95 -3.75 -4.79 11.12
C ILE A 95 -3.87 -5.10 9.64
N ASN A 96 -2.74 -5.14 8.96
CA ASN A 96 -2.69 -5.34 7.51
C ASN A 96 -1.96 -6.64 7.18
N ASN A 97 -2.31 -7.21 6.02
CA ASN A 97 -1.68 -8.40 5.44
C ASN A 97 -1.81 -9.66 6.31
N LEU A 98 -2.96 -9.83 6.97
CA LEU A 98 -3.32 -11.12 7.59
C LEU A 98 -3.57 -12.13 6.47
N GLY A 99 -2.74 -13.16 6.35
CA GLY A 99 -2.87 -14.17 5.31
C GLY A 99 -2.04 -15.41 5.59
N PRO A 100 -2.20 -16.46 4.77
CA PRO A 100 -1.39 -17.66 4.88
C PRO A 100 0.06 -17.39 4.48
N GLU A 101 0.94 -18.27 4.89
CA GLU A 101 2.28 -18.34 4.34
C GLU A 101 2.22 -18.62 2.84
N SER A 102 3.16 -18.07 2.11
CA SER A 102 3.23 -18.14 0.65
C SER A 102 4.63 -18.54 0.21
N LYS A 103 4.73 -19.12 -0.97
CA LYS A 103 6.01 -19.45 -1.62
C LYS A 103 5.97 -19.10 -3.10
N TYR A 104 7.13 -18.91 -3.70
CA TYR A 104 7.24 -18.86 -5.16
C TYR A 104 7.10 -20.25 -5.75
N ASP A 105 6.47 -20.32 -6.92
CA ASP A 105 6.29 -21.51 -7.74
C ASP A 105 6.49 -21.14 -9.22
N GLY A 106 6.79 -22.11 -10.06
CA GLY A 106 6.93 -21.88 -11.50
C GLY A 106 8.08 -22.65 -12.13
N GLU A 107 8.06 -22.69 -13.45
CA GLU A 107 9.00 -23.49 -14.27
C GLU A 107 10.46 -23.05 -14.09
N ASP A 108 10.75 -21.80 -13.84
CA ASP A 108 12.11 -21.29 -13.63
C ASP A 108 12.74 -21.75 -12.30
N LEU A 109 11.96 -22.37 -11.43
CA LEU A 109 12.44 -23.03 -10.22
C LEU A 109 12.78 -24.51 -10.43
N GLU A 110 12.45 -25.07 -11.61
CA GLU A 110 12.78 -26.42 -12.00
C GLU A 110 14.16 -26.47 -12.65
N PHE A 111 14.96 -27.47 -12.36
CA PHE A 111 16.28 -27.69 -12.96
C PHE A 111 16.58 -29.19 -13.05
N GLU A 112 17.45 -29.56 -14.00
CA GLU A 112 17.91 -30.95 -14.12
C GLU A 112 18.82 -31.34 -12.95
N CYS A 113 18.53 -32.48 -12.33
CA CYS A 113 19.33 -32.99 -11.22
C CYS A 113 20.71 -33.49 -11.72
N PRO A 114 21.82 -33.02 -11.14
CA PRO A 114 23.16 -33.40 -11.62
C PRO A 114 23.53 -34.88 -11.48
N ASP A 115 22.88 -35.67 -10.65
CA ASP A 115 23.28 -37.02 -10.24
C ASP A 115 22.24 -38.13 -10.47
N THR A 116 21.19 -37.87 -11.25
CA THR A 116 20.09 -38.85 -11.48
C THR A 116 19.79 -39.06 -12.94
N THR A 117 19.01 -40.09 -13.23
CA THR A 117 18.62 -40.43 -14.61
C THR A 117 17.96 -39.26 -15.34
N PRO A 118 18.10 -39.17 -16.71
CA PRO A 118 17.65 -37.99 -17.49
C PRO A 118 16.16 -37.62 -17.42
N THR A 119 15.38 -38.31 -16.61
CA THR A 119 13.93 -38.14 -16.44
C THR A 119 13.55 -37.45 -15.12
N ASP A 120 14.50 -37.23 -14.20
CA ASP A 120 14.19 -36.63 -12.91
C ASP A 120 14.41 -35.12 -12.98
N GLN A 121 13.32 -34.36 -12.86
CA GLN A 121 13.35 -32.92 -12.66
C GLN A 121 13.50 -32.60 -11.16
N CYS A 122 14.52 -31.83 -10.83
CA CYS A 122 14.68 -31.29 -9.50
C CYS A 122 14.06 -29.91 -9.43
N GLN A 123 13.36 -29.64 -8.36
CA GLN A 123 12.79 -28.34 -8.11
C GLN A 123 13.60 -27.64 -7.01
N LYS A 124 13.98 -26.38 -7.22
CA LYS A 124 14.47 -25.53 -6.14
C LYS A 124 13.35 -25.40 -5.14
N ILE A 125 13.59 -25.84 -3.92
CA ILE A 125 12.63 -25.73 -2.83
C ILE A 125 12.57 -24.26 -2.44
N ALA A 126 11.51 -23.58 -2.85
CA ALA A 126 11.21 -22.26 -2.30
C ALA A 126 10.63 -22.45 -0.88
N GLU A 127 11.22 -21.75 0.08
CA GLU A 127 10.71 -21.77 1.45
C GLU A 127 9.40 -20.98 1.53
N PHE A 128 8.54 -21.40 2.46
CA PHE A 128 7.36 -20.64 2.83
C PHE A 128 7.76 -19.46 3.71
N TRP A 129 7.19 -18.31 3.46
CA TRP A 129 7.31 -17.15 4.34
C TRP A 129 5.94 -16.53 4.61
N SER A 130 5.82 -15.92 5.76
CA SER A 130 4.63 -15.17 6.14
C SER A 130 4.56 -13.86 5.35
N LEU A 131 3.34 -13.43 5.04
CA LEU A 131 3.15 -12.08 4.51
C LEU A 131 3.64 -11.04 5.52
N PRO A 132 4.16 -9.88 5.07
CA PRO A 132 4.64 -8.81 5.95
C PRO A 132 3.47 -8.17 6.71
N MET A 133 3.00 -8.88 7.74
CA MET A 133 1.93 -8.39 8.60
C MET A 133 2.38 -7.12 9.33
N THR A 134 1.52 -6.12 9.32
CA THR A 134 1.85 -4.81 9.88
C THR A 134 0.73 -4.31 10.77
N PHE A 135 1.06 -3.95 12.01
CA PHE A 135 0.19 -3.18 12.89
C PHE A 135 0.47 -1.69 12.74
N ARG A 136 -0.59 -0.89 12.65
CA ARG A 136 -0.51 0.58 12.59
C ARG A 136 -1.40 1.21 13.64
N LEU A 137 -0.86 2.23 14.30
CA LEU A 137 -1.57 3.11 15.20
C LEU A 137 -1.34 4.54 14.74
N GLY A 138 -2.40 5.23 14.36
CA GLY A 138 -2.32 6.57 13.79
C GLY A 138 -3.15 7.58 14.58
N PHE A 139 -2.66 8.81 14.61
CA PHE A 139 -3.35 9.97 15.13
C PHE A 139 -3.43 11.02 14.03
N SER A 140 -4.59 11.62 13.85
CA SER A 140 -4.74 12.75 12.94
C SER A 140 -5.59 13.86 13.53
N ASN A 141 -5.36 15.07 13.02
CA ASN A 141 -6.14 16.24 13.41
C ASN A 141 -6.28 17.21 12.22
N ASP A 142 -7.45 17.76 12.05
CA ASP A 142 -7.72 18.82 11.10
C ASP A 142 -7.40 20.17 11.77
N ILE A 143 -6.23 20.75 11.46
CA ILE A 143 -5.79 22.04 12.04
C ILE A 143 -6.55 23.21 11.42
N VAL A 144 -6.84 23.13 10.14
CA VAL A 144 -7.72 24.05 9.41
C VAL A 144 -8.81 23.23 8.73
N GLY A 145 -10.04 23.68 8.73
CA GLY A 145 -11.14 23.01 8.05
C GLY A 145 -12.51 23.39 8.56
N PRO A 146 -13.59 22.91 7.93
CA PRO A 146 -14.96 23.24 8.36
C PRO A 146 -15.26 22.75 9.77
N ASP A 147 -14.76 21.57 10.12
CA ASP A 147 -14.96 20.91 11.42
C ASP A 147 -13.75 21.06 12.36
N SER A 148 -12.73 21.83 11.98
CA SER A 148 -11.54 22.05 12.81
C SER A 148 -11.89 22.71 14.14
N TYR A 149 -11.24 22.25 15.19
CA TYR A 149 -11.29 22.89 16.50
C TYR A 149 -10.46 24.19 16.54
N PHE A 150 -9.38 24.28 15.75
CA PHE A 150 -8.41 25.37 15.81
C PHE A 150 -8.77 26.53 14.86
N LEU A 151 -8.83 26.28 13.56
CA LEU A 151 -9.11 27.29 12.56
C LEU A 151 -10.20 26.82 11.59
N LYS A 152 -11.33 27.53 11.57
CA LYS A 152 -12.45 27.22 10.69
C LYS A 152 -12.25 27.82 9.30
N SER A 153 -12.38 26.99 8.28
CA SER A 153 -12.38 27.39 6.87
C SER A 153 -13.25 26.43 6.06
N GLU A 154 -14.13 26.97 5.21
CA GLU A 154 -14.99 26.13 4.36
C GLU A 154 -14.28 25.64 3.09
N ASN A 155 -13.29 26.40 2.61
CA ASN A 155 -12.62 26.11 1.34
C ASN A 155 -11.24 25.46 1.52
N HIS A 156 -10.63 25.60 2.69
CA HIS A 156 -9.27 25.15 2.95
C HIS A 156 -9.28 24.15 4.10
N LYS A 157 -8.57 23.04 3.92
CA LYS A 157 -8.38 22.07 4.98
C LYS A 157 -6.89 21.73 5.07
N ILE A 158 -6.36 21.70 6.29
CA ILE A 158 -5.01 21.23 6.61
C ILE A 158 -5.15 20.14 7.65
N MET A 159 -4.74 18.95 7.32
CA MET A 159 -4.69 17.80 8.21
C MET A 159 -3.22 17.44 8.50
N LEU A 160 -2.94 17.17 9.78
CA LEU A 160 -1.70 16.55 10.22
C LEU A 160 -1.97 15.12 10.66
N ALA A 161 -1.06 14.21 10.33
CA ALA A 161 -1.14 12.80 10.70
C ALA A 161 0.21 12.32 11.23
N PHE A 162 0.15 11.43 12.21
CA PHE A 162 1.29 10.73 12.82
C PHE A 162 0.91 9.27 12.95
N ASP A 163 1.74 8.38 12.42
CA ASP A 163 1.54 6.94 12.56
C ASP A 163 2.76 6.28 13.21
N ALA A 164 2.49 5.32 14.08
CA ALA A 164 3.44 4.32 14.53
C ALA A 164 3.16 3.02 13.78
N ILE A 165 4.17 2.44 13.16
CA ILE A 165 4.06 1.29 12.28
C ILE A 165 5.00 0.20 12.79
N SER A 166 4.44 -0.96 13.11
CA SER A 166 5.16 -2.12 13.61
C SER A 166 4.95 -3.30 12.66
N PRO A 167 5.82 -3.48 11.66
CA PRO A 167 5.87 -4.71 10.88
C PRO A 167 6.36 -5.88 11.75
N ILE A 168 5.96 -7.11 11.40
CA ILE A 168 6.37 -8.30 12.17
C ILE A 168 7.86 -8.64 11.99
N ASP A 169 8.40 -8.28 10.83
CA ASP A 169 9.74 -8.63 10.36
C ASP A 169 10.70 -7.41 10.27
N TYR A 170 10.29 -6.27 10.82
CA TYR A 170 11.11 -5.05 10.81
C TYR A 170 10.94 -4.25 12.11
N VAL A 171 11.82 -3.27 12.31
CA VAL A 171 11.78 -2.40 13.49
C VAL A 171 10.56 -1.47 13.48
N LEU A 172 10.10 -1.09 14.66
CA LEU A 172 9.09 -0.06 14.81
C LEU A 172 9.58 1.27 14.26
N TYR A 173 8.82 1.87 13.37
CA TYR A 173 9.10 3.20 12.83
C TYR A 173 7.86 4.10 12.87
N GLY A 174 8.08 5.38 12.73
CA GLY A 174 7.02 6.39 12.69
C GLY A 174 6.90 7.04 11.33
N THR A 175 5.75 7.64 11.06
CA THR A 175 5.57 8.53 9.93
C THR A 175 4.90 9.82 10.36
N VAL A 176 5.23 10.90 9.69
CA VAL A 176 4.59 12.21 9.84
C VAL A 176 4.14 12.66 8.48
N GLY A 177 2.89 13.07 8.38
CA GLY A 177 2.32 13.54 7.13
C GLY A 177 1.45 14.77 7.31
N MET A 178 1.38 15.55 6.24
CA MET A 178 0.49 16.69 6.11
C MET A 178 -0.27 16.61 4.79
N GLU A 179 -1.55 16.90 4.84
CA GLU A 179 -2.39 17.08 3.66
C GLU A 179 -3.00 18.48 3.69
N TYR A 180 -2.86 19.19 2.58
CA TYR A 180 -3.63 20.39 2.29
C TYR A 180 -4.67 20.05 1.23
N SER A 181 -5.93 20.39 1.46
CA SER A 181 -6.97 20.28 0.45
C SER A 181 -7.69 21.61 0.22
N PHE A 182 -8.03 21.86 -1.03
CA PHE A 182 -8.81 23.01 -1.46
C PHE A 182 -10.16 22.54 -2.00
N ARG A 183 -11.24 22.95 -1.33
CA ARG A 183 -12.64 22.60 -1.63
C ARG A 183 -12.91 21.09 -1.74
N ASP A 184 -12.11 20.26 -1.06
CA ASP A 184 -12.14 18.80 -1.20
C ASP A 184 -12.02 18.27 -2.65
N MET A 185 -11.48 19.12 -3.54
CA MET A 185 -11.26 18.80 -4.96
C MET A 185 -9.78 18.61 -5.30
N PHE A 186 -8.91 19.44 -4.74
CA PHE A 186 -7.47 19.39 -5.00
C PHE A 186 -6.73 19.10 -3.70
N PHE A 187 -5.76 18.20 -3.77
CA PHE A 187 -5.01 17.72 -2.63
C PHE A 187 -3.52 17.83 -2.91
N VAL A 188 -2.77 18.31 -1.94
CA VAL A 188 -1.29 18.26 -1.91
C VAL A 188 -0.89 17.61 -0.61
N ARG A 189 -0.01 16.61 -0.70
CA ARG A 189 0.40 15.78 0.43
C ARG A 189 1.90 15.76 0.53
N GLY A 190 2.41 15.67 1.73
CA GLY A 190 3.83 15.46 1.99
C GLY A 190 4.02 14.71 3.28
N GLY A 191 5.04 13.90 3.35
CA GLY A 191 5.35 13.12 4.54
C GLY A 191 6.76 12.59 4.55
N THR A 192 7.19 12.15 5.72
CA THR A 192 8.49 11.54 5.95
C THR A 192 8.38 10.39 6.94
N HIS A 193 9.36 9.51 6.89
CA HIS A 193 9.52 8.40 7.82
C HIS A 193 10.53 8.77 8.91
N ILE A 194 10.31 8.27 10.11
CA ILE A 194 11.18 8.45 11.27
C ILE A 194 11.64 7.07 11.70
N ASN A 195 12.94 6.86 11.83
CA ASN A 195 13.53 5.57 12.19
C ASN A 195 13.27 4.47 11.16
N HIS A 196 13.36 4.83 9.87
CA HIS A 196 13.29 3.92 8.74
C HIS A 196 14.56 4.00 7.92
N ASP A 197 15.15 2.86 7.53
CA ASP A 197 16.51 2.82 6.95
C ASP A 197 16.55 3.34 5.50
N THR A 198 15.47 3.20 4.74
CA THR A 198 15.46 3.47 3.29
C THR A 198 14.43 4.51 2.87
N ALA A 199 13.23 4.48 3.44
CA ALA A 199 12.18 5.43 3.06
C ALA A 199 12.43 6.80 3.69
N ASP A 200 12.63 7.82 2.86
CA ASP A 200 13.01 9.17 3.27
C ASP A 200 11.78 10.08 3.29
N PHE A 201 11.44 10.68 2.18
CA PHE A 201 10.27 11.55 2.08
C PHE A 201 9.37 11.18 0.90
N SER A 202 8.13 11.59 0.98
CA SER A 202 7.15 11.45 -0.10
C SER A 202 6.39 12.75 -0.30
N VAL A 203 6.05 13.03 -1.56
CA VAL A 203 5.16 14.13 -1.94
C VAL A 203 4.11 13.61 -2.91
N GLY A 204 2.92 14.15 -2.84
CA GLY A 204 1.84 13.72 -3.70
C GLY A 204 0.85 14.84 -4.00
N MET A 205 0.10 14.65 -5.07
CA MET A 205 -1.01 15.50 -5.43
C MET A 205 -2.20 14.67 -5.86
N GLY A 206 -3.39 15.20 -5.68
CA GLY A 206 -4.62 14.53 -6.07
C GLY A 206 -5.66 15.53 -6.57
N ALA A 207 -6.55 15.03 -7.41
CA ALA A 207 -7.74 15.77 -7.81
C ALA A 207 -8.96 14.86 -7.73
N LYS A 208 -10.08 15.38 -7.20
CA LYS A 208 -11.34 14.67 -7.07
C LYS A 208 -12.44 15.48 -7.76
N ILE A 209 -13.11 14.86 -8.70
CA ILE A 209 -14.17 15.48 -9.49
C ILE A 209 -15.47 14.72 -9.25
N GLY A 210 -16.51 15.42 -8.83
CA GLY A 210 -17.88 14.88 -8.71
C GLY A 210 -18.62 14.98 -10.03
N ILE A 211 -19.18 13.85 -10.49
CA ILE A 211 -20.03 13.77 -11.68
C ILE A 211 -21.34 13.13 -11.26
N LYS A 212 -22.36 13.96 -11.00
CA LYS A 212 -23.66 13.54 -10.43
C LYS A 212 -23.47 12.77 -9.12
N ASP A 213 -23.81 11.47 -9.10
CA ASP A 213 -23.72 10.59 -7.92
C ASP A 213 -22.38 9.89 -7.79
N TYR A 214 -21.48 10.10 -8.74
CA TYR A 214 -20.15 9.48 -8.79
C TYR A 214 -19.05 10.50 -8.50
N LYS A 215 -17.96 10.05 -7.88
CA LYS A 215 -16.77 10.85 -7.72
C LYS A 215 -15.57 10.08 -8.28
N LEU A 216 -14.82 10.75 -9.12
CA LEU A 216 -13.57 10.25 -9.71
C LEU A 216 -12.40 10.98 -9.05
N GLY A 217 -11.47 10.22 -8.48
CA GLY A 217 -10.24 10.72 -7.91
C GLY A 217 -9.03 10.23 -8.72
N LEU A 218 -8.10 11.13 -8.98
CA LEU A 218 -6.79 10.85 -9.56
C LEU A 218 -5.74 11.27 -8.53
N ASP A 219 -4.83 10.38 -8.22
CA ASP A 219 -3.74 10.63 -7.29
C ASP A 219 -2.40 10.31 -7.96
N TYR A 220 -1.39 11.10 -7.65
CA TYR A 220 -0.02 10.87 -8.01
C TYR A 220 0.86 11.04 -6.77
N ALA A 221 1.84 10.16 -6.60
CA ALA A 221 2.84 10.27 -5.56
C ALA A 221 4.24 9.98 -6.10
N TYR A 222 5.18 10.75 -5.59
CA TYR A 222 6.62 10.54 -5.72
C TYR A 222 7.14 10.12 -4.35
N VAL A 223 7.83 8.99 -4.28
CA VAL A 223 8.41 8.46 -3.04
C VAL A 223 9.90 8.27 -3.26
N ASN A 224 10.70 8.89 -2.39
CA ASN A 224 12.16 8.75 -2.37
C ASN A 224 12.53 7.66 -1.37
N TYR A 225 13.31 6.68 -1.82
CA TYR A 225 13.85 5.59 -1.01
C TYR A 225 15.36 5.73 -0.74
N GLY A 226 15.89 6.94 -0.82
CA GLY A 226 17.30 7.20 -0.57
C GLY A 226 18.20 6.45 -1.54
N MET A 227 19.00 5.49 -1.04
CA MET A 227 19.91 4.70 -1.88
C MET A 227 19.22 3.74 -2.86
N LEU A 228 17.93 3.44 -2.68
CA LEU A 228 17.14 2.59 -3.57
C LEU A 228 16.41 3.39 -4.66
N ASP A 229 16.79 4.66 -4.84
CA ASP A 229 16.21 5.57 -5.81
C ASP A 229 14.76 5.96 -5.48
N TYR A 230 13.90 6.17 -6.47
CA TYR A 230 12.55 6.68 -6.27
C TYR A 230 11.50 5.89 -7.04
N THR A 231 10.25 6.02 -6.62
CA THR A 231 9.10 5.44 -7.34
C THR A 231 8.05 6.49 -7.66
N HIS A 232 7.37 6.28 -8.79
CA HIS A 232 6.18 7.01 -9.18
C HIS A 232 4.96 6.13 -8.98
N GLN A 233 3.95 6.64 -8.28
CA GLN A 233 2.71 5.91 -8.04
C GLN A 233 1.54 6.71 -8.59
N PHE A 234 0.65 6.03 -9.30
CA PHE A 234 -0.59 6.60 -9.82
C PHE A 234 -1.77 5.86 -9.24
N GLY A 235 -2.77 6.59 -8.77
CA GLY A 235 -3.99 6.06 -8.21
C GLY A 235 -5.22 6.56 -8.96
N LEU A 236 -6.18 5.67 -9.19
CA LEU A 236 -7.49 6.00 -9.71
C LEU A 236 -8.53 5.52 -8.68
N ASN A 237 -9.35 6.44 -8.19
CA ASN A 237 -10.39 6.17 -7.22
C ASN A 237 -11.75 6.45 -7.84
N PHE A 238 -12.68 5.55 -7.64
CA PHE A 238 -14.05 5.70 -8.11
C PHE A 238 -15.01 5.47 -6.92
N GLU A 239 -15.81 6.48 -6.58
CA GLU A 239 -16.82 6.42 -5.51
C GLU A 239 -18.22 6.51 -6.13
N PHE A 240 -19.14 5.69 -5.66
CA PHE A 240 -20.54 5.63 -6.08
C PHE A 240 -21.49 5.53 -4.89
#